data_776be03d77a7dd1f885d9a22341cefe0
#
_entry.id   776be03d77a7dd1f885d9a22341cefe0
#
_cell.length_a   1.000
_cell.length_b   1.000
_cell.length_c   1.000
_cell.angle_alpha   90.00
_cell.angle_beta   90.00
_cell.angle_gamma   90.00
#
_symmetry.space_group_name_H-M   'P 1'
#
loop_
_entity.id
_entity.type
_entity.pdbx_description
1 polymer ?
#
loop_
_entity_poly.entity_id
_entity_poly.type
_entity_poly.pdbx_seq_one_letter_code
_entity_poly.pdbx_strand_id
1 'polypeptide(L)'
;MKKLLIIAIIILMAEPLFAASTPQTTTPLAPQPDPKVPKNFAPYDQRVKEYNAKGQLVKMTILYDNTAEVGETYTYEYDATGKLVKECLYTDGQLDDFYIYEYDKNGRLSKETEYGAKGKIKNFKTYEYLDKGLTVVKKNMKADGTYYRYSVKRYDAAGNLLESSEYRIK
;
A
#
# COMPACT_ATOMS: atom_id res chain seq x y z
N MET A 1 23.37 -60.42 -30.10
CA MET A 1 23.06 -59.04 -30.33
C MET A 1 21.63 -58.80 -29.79
N LYS A 2 21.51 -58.29 -28.58
CA LYS A 2 20.20 -58.02 -27.91
C LYS A 2 19.78 -56.58 -28.22
N LYS A 3 18.70 -56.38 -28.96
CA LYS A 3 18.09 -55.08 -29.21
C LYS A 3 17.35 -54.63 -27.97
N LEU A 4 17.82 -53.54 -27.37
CA LEU A 4 17.17 -52.88 -26.26
C LEU A 4 16.04 -52.00 -26.81
N LEU A 5 14.80 -52.33 -26.48
CA LEU A 5 13.61 -51.53 -26.83
C LEU A 5 13.41 -50.47 -25.75
N ILE A 6 13.67 -49.21 -26.08
CA ILE A 6 13.37 -48.07 -25.21
C ILE A 6 11.94 -47.68 -25.43
N ILE A 7 11.07 -47.97 -24.45
CA ILE A 7 9.68 -47.45 -24.40
C ILE A 7 9.75 -46.07 -23.80
N ALA A 8 9.54 -45.03 -24.62
CA ALA A 8 9.33 -43.67 -24.14
C ALA A 8 7.92 -43.54 -23.61
N ILE A 9 7.79 -43.42 -22.29
CA ILE A 9 6.54 -43.08 -21.64
C ILE A 9 6.37 -41.58 -21.78
N ILE A 10 5.47 -41.14 -22.67
CA ILE A 10 5.03 -39.76 -22.75
C ILE A 10 4.04 -39.54 -21.61
N ILE A 11 4.51 -38.90 -20.52
CA ILE A 11 3.63 -38.39 -19.47
C ILE A 11 3.00 -37.12 -20.00
N LEU A 12 1.76 -37.24 -20.42
CA LEU A 12 0.92 -36.09 -20.78
C LEU A 12 0.54 -35.37 -19.47
N MET A 13 1.31 -34.35 -19.12
CA MET A 13 0.95 -33.46 -18.01
C MET A 13 -0.23 -32.61 -18.49
N ALA A 14 -1.43 -32.99 -18.04
CA ALA A 14 -2.60 -32.14 -18.14
C ALA A 14 -2.37 -30.90 -17.26
N GLU A 15 -2.13 -29.77 -17.89
CA GLU A 15 -2.12 -28.49 -17.19
C GLU A 15 -3.53 -28.22 -16.65
N PRO A 16 -3.67 -27.85 -15.37
CA PRO A 16 -4.97 -27.39 -14.89
C PRO A 16 -5.32 -26.08 -15.61
N LEU A 17 -6.40 -26.09 -16.39
CA LEU A 17 -7.05 -24.87 -16.87
C LEU A 17 -7.41 -24.04 -15.63
N PHE A 18 -6.58 -23.06 -15.30
CA PHE A 18 -7.00 -21.96 -14.44
C PHE A 18 -8.03 -21.17 -15.26
N ALA A 19 -9.29 -21.42 -14.98
CA ALA A 19 -10.36 -20.54 -15.41
C ALA A 19 -10.00 -19.14 -14.91
N ALA A 20 -9.79 -18.22 -15.84
CA ALA A 20 -9.66 -16.81 -15.54
C ALA A 20 -10.92 -16.39 -14.79
N SER A 21 -10.81 -16.22 -13.47
CA SER A 21 -11.89 -15.66 -12.68
C SER A 21 -12.06 -14.22 -13.16
N THR A 22 -13.16 -13.98 -13.88
CA THR A 22 -13.66 -12.63 -14.13
C THR A 22 -13.65 -11.88 -12.81
N PRO A 23 -13.17 -10.62 -12.79
CA PRO A 23 -13.26 -9.80 -11.58
C PRO A 23 -14.74 -9.73 -11.20
N GLN A 24 -15.07 -10.36 -10.09
CA GLN A 24 -16.40 -10.21 -9.52
C GLN A 24 -16.49 -8.76 -9.05
N THR A 25 -17.21 -7.97 -9.81
CA THR A 25 -17.72 -6.68 -9.34
C THR A 25 -18.77 -7.03 -8.28
N THR A 26 -18.31 -7.21 -7.04
CA THR A 26 -19.24 -7.32 -5.93
C THR A 26 -19.87 -5.95 -5.77
N THR A 27 -21.12 -5.83 -6.21
CA THR A 27 -21.98 -4.71 -5.81
C THR A 27 -21.85 -4.60 -4.29
N PRO A 28 -21.47 -3.44 -3.74
CA PRO A 28 -21.35 -3.29 -2.31
C PRO A 28 -22.67 -3.67 -1.66
N LEU A 29 -22.68 -4.75 -0.87
CA LEU A 29 -23.80 -5.07 -0.02
C LEU A 29 -23.95 -3.87 0.93
N ALA A 30 -25.16 -3.32 1.05
CA ALA A 30 -25.40 -2.26 2.02
C ALA A 30 -24.86 -2.72 3.38
N PRO A 31 -24.07 -1.88 4.09
CA PRO A 31 -23.41 -2.29 5.32
C PRO A 31 -24.46 -2.79 6.30
N GLN A 32 -24.27 -4.03 6.76
CA GLN A 32 -25.06 -4.56 7.87
C GLN A 32 -24.66 -3.77 9.11
N PRO A 33 -25.62 -3.17 9.85
CA PRO A 33 -25.28 -2.43 11.06
C PRO A 33 -24.61 -3.38 12.06
N ASP A 34 -23.48 -2.93 12.64
CA ASP A 34 -22.84 -3.64 13.75
C ASP A 34 -23.87 -3.80 14.87
N PRO A 35 -24.17 -5.03 15.34
CA PRO A 35 -25.18 -5.28 16.38
C PRO A 35 -24.89 -4.56 17.71
N LYS A 36 -23.67 -4.04 17.91
CA LYS A 36 -23.26 -3.26 19.08
C LYS A 36 -23.48 -1.76 18.91
N VAL A 37 -23.76 -1.27 17.70
CA VAL A 37 -24.02 0.13 17.44
C VAL A 37 -25.50 0.41 17.69
N PRO A 38 -25.87 1.43 18.53
CA PRO A 38 -27.27 1.81 18.73
C PRO A 38 -27.96 2.14 17.40
N LYS A 39 -29.25 1.78 17.28
CA LYS A 39 -30.00 1.90 16.02
C LYS A 39 -30.14 3.32 15.45
N ASN A 40 -29.88 4.35 16.27
CA ASN A 40 -29.90 5.74 15.88
C ASN A 40 -28.52 6.30 15.46
N PHE A 41 -27.49 5.44 15.38
CA PHE A 41 -26.18 5.79 14.86
C PHE A 41 -26.00 5.17 13.49
N ALA A 42 -25.61 5.98 12.53
CA ALA A 42 -25.12 5.57 11.22
C ALA A 42 -23.60 5.78 11.15
N PRO A 43 -22.85 4.95 10.41
CA PRO A 43 -21.43 5.21 10.19
C PRO A 43 -21.28 6.56 9.47
N TYR A 44 -20.37 7.39 9.98
CA TYR A 44 -20.07 8.71 9.39
C TYR A 44 -19.40 8.57 8.01
N ASP A 45 -18.54 7.54 7.86
CA ASP A 45 -17.89 7.21 6.60
C ASP A 45 -17.94 5.70 6.34
N GLN A 46 -18.02 5.34 5.07
CA GLN A 46 -17.89 3.97 4.61
C GLN A 46 -16.68 3.84 3.70
N ARG A 47 -15.90 2.78 3.86
CA ARG A 47 -14.69 2.50 3.06
C ARG A 47 -14.90 1.28 2.19
N VAL A 48 -15.11 1.51 0.91
CA VAL A 48 -15.19 0.46 -0.11
C VAL A 48 -13.79 0.17 -0.63
N LYS A 49 -13.38 -1.10 -0.59
CA LYS A 49 -12.02 -1.54 -0.97
C LYS A 49 -12.08 -2.51 -2.14
N GLU A 50 -11.21 -2.29 -3.12
CA GLU A 50 -11.02 -3.17 -4.28
C GLU A 50 -9.62 -3.76 -4.25
N TYR A 51 -9.50 -5.06 -4.57
CA TYR A 51 -8.24 -5.79 -4.52
C TYR A 51 -7.94 -6.42 -5.88
N ASN A 52 -6.67 -6.52 -6.24
CA ASN A 52 -6.25 -7.25 -7.43
C ASN A 52 -6.23 -8.78 -7.17
N ALA A 53 -5.91 -9.57 -8.22
CA ALA A 53 -5.84 -11.03 -8.11
C ALA A 53 -4.76 -11.54 -7.13
N LYS A 54 -3.80 -10.71 -6.73
CA LYS A 54 -2.77 -11.02 -5.73
C LYS A 54 -3.21 -10.65 -4.30
N GLY A 55 -4.44 -10.14 -4.10
CA GLY A 55 -4.94 -9.69 -2.81
C GLY A 55 -4.42 -8.33 -2.36
N GLN A 56 -3.77 -7.56 -3.24
CA GLN A 56 -3.28 -6.23 -2.92
C GLN A 56 -4.39 -5.19 -3.13
N LEU A 57 -4.53 -4.25 -2.19
CA LEU A 57 -5.49 -3.16 -2.27
C LEU A 57 -5.12 -2.24 -3.44
N VAL A 58 -5.96 -2.13 -4.46
CA VAL A 58 -5.71 -1.28 -5.63
C VAL A 58 -6.54 -0.02 -5.63
N LYS A 59 -7.66 -0.01 -4.89
CA LYS A 59 -8.49 1.17 -4.74
C LYS A 59 -9.24 1.15 -3.42
N MET A 60 -9.40 2.32 -2.82
CA MET A 60 -10.27 2.56 -1.66
C MET A 60 -11.09 3.82 -1.91
N THR A 61 -12.41 3.71 -1.78
CA THR A 61 -13.34 4.84 -1.89
C THR A 61 -13.97 5.11 -0.54
N ILE A 62 -13.97 6.36 -0.12
CA ILE A 62 -14.65 6.83 1.08
C ILE A 62 -15.97 7.48 0.66
N LEU A 63 -17.08 6.96 1.20
CA LEU A 63 -18.42 7.47 1.01
C LEU A 63 -18.84 8.19 2.30
N TYR A 64 -19.29 9.44 2.21
CA TYR A 64 -19.70 10.22 3.36
C TYR A 64 -21.22 10.13 3.61
N ASP A 65 -21.61 10.27 4.87
CA ASP A 65 -22.98 10.47 5.36
C ASP A 65 -24.04 9.47 4.88
N ASN A 66 -23.68 8.18 4.68
CA ASN A 66 -24.59 7.17 4.13
C ASN A 66 -25.26 7.56 2.80
N THR A 67 -24.78 8.62 2.15
CA THR A 67 -25.13 8.94 0.77
C THR A 67 -24.27 8.09 -0.16
N ALA A 68 -24.69 7.87 -1.38
CA ALA A 68 -23.83 7.26 -2.40
C ALA A 68 -22.79 8.28 -2.93
N GLU A 69 -22.62 9.41 -2.24
CA GLU A 69 -21.72 10.48 -2.63
C GLU A 69 -20.28 10.09 -2.32
N VAL A 70 -19.44 10.09 -3.35
CA VAL A 70 -18.02 9.77 -3.25
C VAL A 70 -17.31 11.00 -2.70
N GLY A 71 -16.70 10.86 -1.49
CA GLY A 71 -15.86 11.91 -0.93
C GLY A 71 -14.44 11.84 -1.49
N GLU A 72 -13.72 10.79 -1.16
CA GLU A 72 -12.32 10.59 -1.56
C GLU A 72 -12.12 9.23 -2.22
N THR A 73 -11.20 9.16 -3.17
CA THR A 73 -10.75 7.90 -3.75
C THR A 73 -9.24 7.81 -3.69
N TYR A 74 -8.73 6.69 -3.18
CA TYR A 74 -7.32 6.35 -3.18
C TYR A 74 -7.06 5.23 -4.18
N THR A 75 -5.99 5.33 -4.97
CA THR A 75 -5.51 4.25 -5.84
C THR A 75 -4.08 3.90 -5.52
N TYR A 76 -3.72 2.61 -5.69
CA TYR A 76 -2.44 2.06 -5.26
C TYR A 76 -1.80 1.27 -6.40
N GLU A 77 -0.53 1.57 -6.71
CA GLU A 77 0.27 0.88 -7.70
C GLU A 77 1.43 0.13 -7.03
N TYR A 78 1.71 -1.08 -7.51
CA TYR A 78 2.74 -1.95 -6.95
C TYR A 78 3.75 -2.35 -8.01
N ASP A 79 5.01 -2.53 -7.61
CA ASP A 79 6.05 -3.09 -8.48
C ASP A 79 5.87 -4.61 -8.70
N ALA A 80 6.72 -5.19 -9.52
CA ALA A 80 6.68 -6.62 -9.81
C ALA A 80 6.94 -7.50 -8.56
N THR A 81 7.61 -6.96 -7.53
CA THR A 81 7.88 -7.64 -6.25
C THR A 81 6.74 -7.49 -5.24
N GLY A 82 5.72 -6.69 -5.56
CA GLY A 82 4.56 -6.47 -4.70
C GLY A 82 4.69 -5.32 -3.72
N LYS A 83 5.71 -4.45 -3.87
CA LYS A 83 5.86 -3.26 -3.05
C LYS A 83 5.05 -2.10 -3.62
N LEU A 84 4.40 -1.34 -2.76
CA LEU A 84 3.68 -0.12 -3.11
C LEU A 84 4.69 0.91 -3.66
N VAL A 85 4.50 1.35 -4.90
CA VAL A 85 5.39 2.36 -5.53
C VAL A 85 4.69 3.69 -5.73
N LYS A 86 3.35 3.70 -5.77
CA LYS A 86 2.59 4.93 -5.92
C LYS A 86 1.23 4.82 -5.25
N GLU A 87 0.79 5.92 -4.65
CA GLU A 87 -0.55 6.14 -4.11
C GLU A 87 -1.07 7.47 -4.65
N CYS A 88 -2.31 7.52 -5.12
CA CYS A 88 -2.96 8.75 -5.57
C CYS A 88 -4.21 9.01 -4.76
N LEU A 89 -4.42 10.26 -4.38
CA LEU A 89 -5.63 10.78 -3.77
C LEU A 89 -6.42 11.58 -4.81
N TYR A 90 -7.69 11.27 -4.93
CA TYR A 90 -8.66 12.00 -5.75
C TYR A 90 -9.76 12.54 -4.85
N THR A 91 -10.10 13.81 -5.02
CA THR A 91 -11.25 14.47 -4.40
C THR A 91 -12.20 14.90 -5.52
N ASP A 92 -13.47 14.58 -5.43
CA ASP A 92 -14.48 14.83 -6.48
C ASP A 92 -14.04 14.32 -7.88
N GLY A 93 -13.36 13.19 -7.92
CA GLY A 93 -12.85 12.57 -9.15
C GLY A 93 -11.65 13.28 -9.77
N GLN A 94 -11.13 14.34 -9.18
CA GLN A 94 -9.93 15.05 -9.63
C GLN A 94 -8.73 14.64 -8.79
N LEU A 95 -7.59 14.42 -9.47
CA LEU A 95 -6.33 14.16 -8.75
C LEU A 95 -5.98 15.37 -7.88
N ASP A 96 -5.79 15.14 -6.60
CA ASP A 96 -5.37 16.15 -5.62
C ASP A 96 -3.88 16.01 -5.33
N ASP A 97 -3.48 14.87 -4.81
CA ASP A 97 -2.10 14.57 -4.46
C ASP A 97 -1.71 13.17 -4.89
N PHE A 98 -0.40 12.93 -5.02
CA PHE A 98 0.11 11.57 -5.14
C PHE A 98 1.45 11.41 -4.42
N TYR A 99 1.72 10.18 -4.01
CA TYR A 99 2.93 9.76 -3.30
C TYR A 99 3.71 8.77 -4.14
N ILE A 100 5.04 8.93 -4.18
CA ILE A 100 5.98 7.97 -4.77
C ILE A 100 6.83 7.39 -3.64
N TYR A 101 6.96 6.06 -3.64
CA TYR A 101 7.71 5.28 -2.66
C TYR A 101 8.95 4.67 -3.31
N GLU A 102 10.11 4.95 -2.75
CA GLU A 102 11.40 4.43 -3.20
C GLU A 102 11.99 3.49 -2.13
N TYR A 103 12.65 2.42 -2.55
CA TYR A 103 13.17 1.39 -1.66
C TYR A 103 14.68 1.25 -1.82
N ASP A 104 15.38 0.91 -0.73
CA ASP A 104 16.80 0.60 -0.75
C ASP A 104 17.06 -0.80 -1.36
N LYS A 105 18.35 -1.13 -1.56
CA LYS A 105 18.79 -2.44 -2.10
C LYS A 105 18.35 -3.64 -1.26
N ASN A 106 18.01 -3.44 0.00
CA ASN A 106 17.49 -4.46 0.91
C ASN A 106 15.95 -4.51 0.90
N GLY A 107 15.33 -3.69 0.08
CA GLY A 107 13.88 -3.64 -0.06
C GLY A 107 13.15 -2.89 1.04
N ARG A 108 13.85 -2.06 1.83
CA ARG A 108 13.27 -1.21 2.87
C ARG A 108 12.95 0.16 2.29
N LEU A 109 11.86 0.78 2.74
CA LEU A 109 11.46 2.13 2.29
C LEU A 109 12.60 3.13 2.58
N SER A 110 13.13 3.76 1.53
CA SER A 110 14.21 4.74 1.64
C SER A 110 13.73 6.17 1.49
N LYS A 111 12.66 6.37 0.71
CA LYS A 111 12.08 7.69 0.50
C LYS A 111 10.59 7.61 0.18
N GLU A 112 9.85 8.60 0.62
CA GLU A 112 8.44 8.85 0.32
C GLU A 112 8.34 10.31 -0.11
N THR A 113 7.87 10.58 -1.33
CA THR A 113 7.73 11.94 -1.87
C THR A 113 6.28 12.24 -2.15
N GLU A 114 5.79 13.35 -1.60
CA GLU A 114 4.46 13.89 -1.86
C GLU A 114 4.51 14.92 -2.98
N TYR A 115 3.62 14.75 -3.95
CA TYR A 115 3.44 15.64 -5.07
C TYR A 115 2.01 16.19 -5.06
N GLY A 116 1.83 17.45 -5.42
CA GLY A 116 0.51 17.95 -5.79
C GLY A 116 0.09 17.46 -7.18
N ALA A 117 -1.18 17.65 -7.53
CA ALA A 117 -1.77 17.21 -8.80
C ALA A 117 -0.96 17.58 -10.06
N LYS A 118 -0.26 18.71 -10.05
CA LYS A 118 0.56 19.20 -11.18
C LYS A 118 1.99 18.63 -11.18
N GLY A 119 2.29 17.65 -10.35
CA GLY A 119 3.62 17.04 -10.26
C GLY A 119 4.68 17.88 -9.54
N LYS A 120 4.28 18.94 -8.84
CA LYS A 120 5.20 19.72 -8.00
C LYS A 120 5.40 19.03 -6.65
N ILE A 121 6.65 18.82 -6.23
CA ILE A 121 6.96 18.28 -4.90
C ILE A 121 6.41 19.23 -3.83
N LYS A 122 5.65 18.72 -2.89
CA LYS A 122 5.20 19.40 -1.67
C LYS A 122 6.21 19.20 -0.54
N ASN A 123 6.50 17.95 -0.25
CA ASN A 123 7.46 17.53 0.78
C ASN A 123 7.95 16.09 0.49
N PHE A 124 8.94 15.64 1.23
CA PHE A 124 9.35 14.25 1.19
C PHE A 124 9.92 13.78 2.54
N LYS A 125 9.93 12.48 2.75
CA LYS A 125 10.53 11.83 3.91
C LYS A 125 11.66 10.93 3.43
N THR A 126 12.77 10.91 4.16
CA THR A 126 13.85 9.94 3.94
C THR A 126 14.00 9.04 5.16
N TYR A 127 14.38 7.80 4.90
CA TYR A 127 14.57 6.77 5.92
C TYR A 127 15.98 6.20 5.81
N GLU A 128 16.68 6.19 6.93
CA GLU A 128 18.00 5.61 7.05
C GLU A 128 17.97 4.51 8.11
N TYR A 129 18.61 3.38 7.83
CA TYR A 129 18.59 2.21 8.67
C TYR A 129 20.01 1.90 9.15
N LEU A 130 20.25 2.10 10.43
CA LEU A 130 21.51 1.86 11.11
C LEU A 130 21.44 0.57 11.93
N ASP A 131 22.59 0.12 12.46
CA ASP A 131 22.69 -1.04 13.34
C ASP A 131 21.97 -2.28 12.78
N LYS A 132 22.25 -2.62 11.51
CA LYS A 132 21.59 -3.70 10.78
C LYS A 132 20.06 -3.55 10.67
N GLY A 133 19.55 -2.31 10.80
CA GLY A 133 18.12 -2.00 10.71
C GLY A 133 17.42 -1.88 12.07
N LEU A 134 18.14 -2.03 13.17
CA LEU A 134 17.58 -1.86 14.52
C LEU A 134 17.37 -0.38 14.90
N THR A 135 18.01 0.54 14.21
CA THR A 135 17.78 1.97 14.37
C THR A 135 17.25 2.55 13.06
N VAL A 136 16.08 3.19 13.12
CA VAL A 136 15.44 3.86 11.98
C VAL A 136 15.46 5.35 12.22
N VAL A 137 16.12 6.07 11.31
CA VAL A 137 16.15 7.53 11.29
C VAL A 137 15.21 8.02 10.19
N LYS A 138 14.23 8.85 10.55
CA LYS A 138 13.32 9.48 9.59
C LYS A 138 13.52 10.99 9.60
N LYS A 139 13.73 11.58 8.44
CA LYS A 139 13.82 13.03 8.23
C LYS A 139 12.62 13.47 7.38
N ASN A 140 11.87 14.47 7.86
CA ASN A 140 10.81 15.10 7.09
C ASN A 140 11.38 16.36 6.45
N MET A 141 11.30 16.45 5.12
CA MET A 141 11.96 17.43 4.29
C MET A 141 10.93 18.31 3.59
N LYS A 142 11.21 19.60 3.47
CA LYS A 142 10.49 20.49 2.57
C LYS A 142 10.91 20.24 1.12
N ALA A 143 10.16 20.77 0.15
CA ALA A 143 10.49 20.65 -1.27
C ALA A 143 11.89 21.17 -1.64
N ASP A 144 12.41 22.17 -0.91
CA ASP A 144 13.74 22.78 -1.10
C ASP A 144 14.88 21.94 -0.52
N GLY A 145 14.58 20.79 0.10
CA GLY A 145 15.56 19.92 0.72
C GLY A 145 15.91 20.26 2.16
N THR A 146 15.34 21.29 2.76
CA THR A 146 15.53 21.57 4.19
C THR A 146 14.66 20.61 5.02
N TYR A 147 15.26 20.01 6.07
CA TYR A 147 14.48 19.18 6.99
C TYR A 147 13.90 20.04 8.13
N TYR A 148 12.69 19.72 8.56
CA TYR A 148 12.00 20.42 9.63
C TYR A 148 11.61 19.52 10.82
N ARG A 149 11.72 18.20 10.64
CA ARG A 149 11.50 17.21 11.70
C ARG A 149 12.44 16.03 11.49
N TYR A 150 12.96 15.53 12.59
CA TYR A 150 13.85 14.39 12.66
C TYR A 150 13.35 13.44 13.74
N SER A 151 13.26 12.15 13.45
CA SER A 151 12.89 11.17 14.45
C SER A 151 13.83 9.97 14.41
N VAL A 152 14.10 9.40 15.57
CA VAL A 152 14.88 8.17 15.75
C VAL A 152 14.02 7.16 16.47
N LYS A 153 13.94 5.94 15.93
CA LYS A 153 13.34 4.79 16.59
C LYS A 153 14.38 3.69 16.72
N ARG A 154 14.49 3.10 17.90
CA ARG A 154 15.36 1.96 18.18
C ARG A 154 14.54 0.74 18.56
N TYR A 155 14.94 -0.40 18.03
CA TYR A 155 14.28 -1.67 18.23
C TYR A 155 15.28 -2.69 18.80
N ASP A 156 14.80 -3.68 19.52
CA ASP A 156 15.58 -4.85 19.89
C ASP A 156 15.66 -5.87 18.72
N ALA A 157 16.41 -6.93 18.90
CA ALA A 157 16.55 -7.97 17.90
C ALA A 157 15.25 -8.74 17.61
N ALA A 158 14.27 -8.69 18.49
CA ALA A 158 12.94 -9.27 18.32
C ALA A 158 11.96 -8.32 17.60
N GLY A 159 12.40 -7.06 17.33
CA GLY A 159 11.58 -6.03 16.67
C GLY A 159 10.70 -5.21 17.61
N ASN A 160 10.87 -5.33 18.93
CA ASN A 160 10.16 -4.49 19.89
C ASN A 160 10.76 -3.10 19.94
N LEU A 161 9.89 -2.07 20.01
CA LEU A 161 10.33 -0.68 20.11
C LEU A 161 10.92 -0.42 21.50
N LEU A 162 12.20 -0.04 21.55
CA LEU A 162 12.92 0.32 22.77
C LEU A 162 12.87 1.82 23.05
N GLU A 163 12.99 2.64 22.01
CA GLU A 163 13.06 4.10 22.12
C GLU A 163 12.43 4.78 20.91
N SER A 164 11.75 5.90 21.14
CA SER A 164 11.25 6.77 20.08
C SER A 164 11.45 8.24 20.50
N SER A 165 12.24 8.97 19.73
CA SER A 165 12.57 10.37 19.95
C SER A 165 12.25 11.21 18.72
N GLU A 166 11.64 12.38 18.91
CA GLU A 166 11.36 13.35 17.86
C GLU A 166 12.02 14.70 18.16
N TYR A 167 12.61 15.30 17.13
CA TYR A 167 13.27 16.58 17.18
C TYR A 167 12.70 17.51 16.11
N ARG A 168 12.52 18.79 16.44
CA ARG A 168 12.12 19.85 15.51
C ARG A 168 13.19 20.91 15.47
N ILE A 169 13.34 21.58 14.31
CA ILE A 169 14.16 22.77 14.21
C ILE A 169 13.50 23.88 15.04
N LYS A 170 14.29 24.55 15.86
CA LYS A 170 13.86 25.72 16.64
C LYS A 170 13.75 26.94 15.73
#